data_7f5a4a8996964fae46a552e8fa4752d7
#
_entry.id   7f5a4a8996964fae46a552e8fa4752d7
#
_cell.length_a   1.000
_cell.length_b   1.000
_cell.length_c   1.000
_cell.angle_alpha   90.00
_cell.angle_beta   90.00
_cell.angle_gamma   90.00
#
_symmetry.space_group_name_H-M   'P 1'
#
loop_
_entity.id
_entity.type
_entity.pdbx_description
1 polymer ?
#
loop_
_entity_poly.entity_id
_entity_poly.type
_entity_poly.pdbx_seq_one_letter_code
_entity_poly.pdbx_strand_id
1 'polypeptide(L)'
;MRILFFLFFFSSSTLLFSQEKTNKNFDINSKYNSSDSIKKMKKPDATIDMYRIITLDRDTTYVDTSLTIQKEYSHNNLRKDLFGLLPFPNEGQTYNTLQYSLTDFSPLPEFGFKAKHFNFLEANQVHYYSVATPVSELYFKSTMQKGQSTDAFITLNTSENLNFSIAYRGLRSEGKYINQLASTGNFRFTVSFNTKNKRYFANA
;
A
#
# COMPACT_ATOMS: atom_id res chain seq x y z
N MET A 1 -34.30 27.79 11.71
CA MET A 1 -33.07 27.33 11.10
C MET A 1 -33.08 25.80 11.10
N ARG A 2 -33.54 25.20 9.99
CA ARG A 2 -33.78 23.75 9.87
C ARG A 2 -32.55 23.09 9.28
N ILE A 3 -31.89 22.24 10.05
CA ILE A 3 -30.76 21.41 9.63
C ILE A 3 -31.34 20.17 8.96
N LEU A 4 -31.09 20.03 7.67
CA LEU A 4 -31.48 18.88 6.88
C LEU A 4 -30.38 17.79 7.04
N PHE A 5 -30.72 16.71 7.74
CA PHE A 5 -29.90 15.50 7.85
C PHE A 5 -30.13 14.68 6.55
N PHE A 6 -29.11 14.56 5.72
CA PHE A 6 -29.09 13.59 4.63
C PHE A 6 -28.62 12.24 5.17
N LEU A 7 -29.58 11.36 5.42
CA LEU A 7 -29.34 9.94 5.69
C LEU A 7 -29.15 9.22 4.34
N PHE A 8 -27.92 8.86 4.02
CA PHE A 8 -27.62 7.94 2.94
C PHE A 8 -27.93 6.51 3.41
N PHE A 9 -29.10 6.02 3.03
CA PHE A 9 -29.47 4.62 3.16
C PHE A 9 -28.72 3.80 2.12
N PHE A 10 -27.68 3.09 2.50
CA PHE A 10 -27.06 2.04 1.68
C PHE A 10 -27.95 0.80 1.77
N SER A 11 -28.82 0.62 0.76
CA SER A 11 -29.60 -0.59 0.58
C SER A 11 -28.68 -1.70 0.06
N SER A 12 -28.22 -2.59 0.93
CA SER A 12 -27.53 -3.82 0.55
C SER A 12 -28.56 -4.83 0.04
N SER A 13 -28.73 -4.93 -1.27
CA SER A 13 -29.45 -6.03 -1.90
C SER A 13 -28.55 -7.26 -1.90
N THR A 14 -28.78 -8.15 -0.96
CA THR A 14 -28.21 -9.51 -0.98
C THR A 14 -28.89 -10.32 -2.07
N LEU A 15 -28.21 -10.52 -3.20
CA LEU A 15 -28.61 -11.49 -4.20
C LEU A 15 -28.26 -12.89 -3.65
N LEU A 16 -29.28 -13.59 -3.15
CA LEU A 16 -29.21 -15.00 -2.85
C LEU A 16 -29.21 -15.77 -4.19
N PHE A 17 -28.05 -16.23 -4.62
CA PHE A 17 -27.96 -17.22 -5.69
C PHE A 17 -28.34 -18.58 -5.12
N SER A 18 -29.57 -19.01 -5.41
CA SER A 18 -30.01 -20.39 -5.22
C SER A 18 -29.28 -21.25 -6.25
N GLN A 19 -28.44 -22.16 -5.81
CA GLN A 19 -27.86 -23.20 -6.66
C GLN A 19 -28.91 -24.31 -6.87
N GLU A 20 -29.53 -24.30 -8.01
CA GLU A 20 -30.37 -25.41 -8.46
C GLU A 20 -29.44 -26.54 -8.91
N LYS A 21 -29.50 -27.69 -8.17
CA LYS A 21 -28.79 -28.90 -8.52
C LYS A 21 -29.51 -29.59 -9.70
N THR A 22 -29.11 -29.26 -10.90
CA THR A 22 -29.50 -30.09 -12.09
C THR A 22 -28.51 -31.23 -12.25
N ASN A 23 -28.91 -32.42 -11.86
CA ASN A 23 -28.24 -33.65 -12.25
C ASN A 23 -28.42 -33.84 -13.76
N LYS A 24 -27.46 -33.39 -14.55
CA LYS A 24 -27.32 -33.82 -15.94
C LYS A 24 -26.21 -34.87 -16.00
N ASN A 25 -26.59 -36.09 -16.35
CA ASN A 25 -25.65 -37.11 -16.77
C ASN A 25 -24.79 -36.55 -17.90
N PHE A 26 -23.50 -36.43 -17.65
CA PHE A 26 -22.55 -35.91 -18.63
C PHE A 26 -22.05 -37.07 -19.47
N ASP A 27 -22.57 -37.19 -20.72
CA ASP A 27 -22.04 -38.09 -21.72
C ASP A 27 -20.63 -37.64 -22.16
N ILE A 28 -19.63 -38.49 -21.87
CA ILE A 28 -18.20 -38.21 -22.09
C ILE A 28 -17.78 -38.36 -23.57
N ASN A 29 -18.69 -38.48 -24.50
CA ASN A 29 -18.36 -38.73 -25.90
C ASN A 29 -18.77 -37.61 -26.91
N SER A 30 -18.78 -36.36 -26.56
CA SER A 30 -18.85 -35.33 -27.57
C SER A 30 -17.42 -34.89 -27.95
N LYS A 31 -17.01 -35.29 -29.16
CA LYS A 31 -15.82 -34.78 -29.85
C LYS A 31 -15.86 -33.24 -29.83
N TYR A 32 -15.12 -32.65 -28.92
CA TYR A 32 -14.84 -31.19 -28.96
C TYR A 32 -13.86 -30.94 -30.09
N ASN A 33 -14.35 -30.55 -31.25
CA ASN A 33 -13.53 -29.90 -32.27
C ASN A 33 -13.19 -28.49 -31.75
N SER A 34 -12.13 -28.37 -30.98
CA SER A 34 -11.58 -27.09 -30.57
C SER A 34 -10.76 -26.48 -31.71
N SER A 35 -11.43 -25.92 -32.69
CA SER A 35 -10.79 -25.08 -33.71
C SER A 35 -11.05 -23.58 -33.55
N ASP A 36 -11.59 -23.15 -32.41
CA ASP A 36 -11.51 -21.77 -32.02
C ASP A 36 -10.28 -21.56 -31.11
N SER A 37 -9.12 -21.55 -31.72
CA SER A 37 -7.95 -20.94 -31.12
C SER A 37 -8.25 -19.45 -30.94
N ILE A 38 -8.81 -19.10 -29.77
CA ILE A 38 -8.72 -17.74 -29.25
C ILE A 38 -7.24 -17.41 -29.37
N LYS A 39 -6.87 -16.61 -30.37
CA LYS A 39 -5.54 -15.99 -30.43
C LYS A 39 -5.39 -15.25 -29.13
N LYS A 40 -4.76 -15.89 -28.13
CA LYS A 40 -4.27 -15.19 -26.95
C LYS A 40 -3.42 -14.08 -27.49
N MET A 41 -3.93 -12.85 -27.53
CA MET A 41 -3.10 -11.69 -27.79
C MET A 41 -1.95 -11.80 -26.80
N LYS A 42 -0.76 -12.09 -27.31
CA LYS A 42 0.46 -12.12 -26.51
C LYS A 42 0.58 -10.70 -25.96
N LYS A 43 0.23 -10.52 -24.70
CA LYS A 43 0.44 -9.24 -24.02
C LYS A 43 1.94 -9.00 -24.13
N PRO A 44 2.36 -7.79 -24.51
CA PRO A 44 3.79 -7.47 -24.53
C PRO A 44 4.34 -7.82 -23.14
N ASP A 45 5.46 -8.53 -23.10
CA ASP A 45 6.09 -8.94 -21.86
C ASP A 45 6.41 -7.66 -21.08
N ALA A 46 5.77 -7.49 -19.92
CA ALA A 46 5.96 -6.32 -19.07
C ALA A 46 7.37 -6.38 -18.47
N THR A 47 8.21 -5.42 -18.83
CA THR A 47 9.56 -5.28 -18.29
C THR A 47 9.53 -4.46 -16.98
N ILE A 48 10.54 -4.62 -16.14
CA ILE A 48 10.65 -3.92 -14.87
C ILE A 48 10.64 -2.39 -15.03
N ASP A 49 11.14 -1.89 -16.14
CA ASP A 49 11.19 -0.45 -16.46
C ASP A 49 9.80 0.19 -16.58
N MET A 50 8.78 -0.63 -16.77
CA MET A 50 7.37 -0.18 -16.83
C MET A 50 6.73 0.01 -15.45
N TYR A 51 7.43 -0.40 -14.38
CA TYR A 51 6.94 -0.31 -12.99
C TYR A 51 7.73 0.74 -12.25
N ARG A 52 7.20 1.95 -12.18
CA ARG A 52 7.89 3.11 -11.65
C ARG A 52 7.23 3.64 -10.40
N ILE A 53 8.07 4.03 -9.44
CA ILE A 53 7.71 4.80 -8.26
C ILE A 53 8.23 6.21 -8.49
N ILE A 54 7.38 7.21 -8.34
CA ILE A 54 7.68 8.62 -8.58
C ILE A 54 7.53 9.35 -7.25
N THR A 55 8.53 10.10 -6.85
CA THR A 55 8.47 10.98 -5.66
C THR A 55 7.89 12.35 -6.04
N LEU A 56 7.61 13.18 -5.02
CA LEU A 56 7.15 14.55 -5.23
C LEU A 56 8.18 15.38 -6.03
N ASP A 57 9.47 15.13 -5.79
CA ASP A 57 10.59 15.79 -6.49
C ASP A 57 10.84 15.22 -7.90
N ARG A 58 9.99 14.27 -8.33
CA ARG A 58 10.06 13.56 -9.62
C ARG A 58 11.23 12.59 -9.76
N ASP A 59 11.87 12.23 -8.69
CA ASP A 59 12.81 11.12 -8.73
C ASP A 59 12.05 9.83 -9.02
N THR A 60 12.60 9.05 -9.95
CA THR A 60 11.97 7.83 -10.42
C THR A 60 12.79 6.63 -10.01
N THR A 61 12.19 5.72 -9.29
CA THR A 61 12.74 4.42 -8.94
C THR A 61 11.85 3.31 -9.46
N TYR A 62 12.36 2.08 -9.51
CA TYR A 62 11.59 0.93 -9.99
C TYR A 62 11.01 0.15 -8.83
N VAL A 63 9.82 -0.42 -9.07
CA VAL A 63 9.19 -1.32 -8.09
C VAL A 63 10.02 -2.59 -7.99
N ASP A 64 10.45 -2.90 -6.80
CA ASP A 64 11.18 -4.14 -6.51
C ASP A 64 10.21 -5.18 -5.95
N THR A 65 10.01 -6.25 -6.70
CA THR A 65 9.13 -7.36 -6.33
C THR A 65 9.86 -8.56 -5.74
N SER A 66 11.19 -8.51 -5.65
CA SER A 66 11.97 -9.62 -5.14
C SER A 66 11.93 -9.65 -3.61
N LEU A 67 11.48 -10.77 -3.06
CA LEU A 67 11.53 -11.07 -1.63
C LEU A 67 12.78 -11.88 -1.34
N THR A 68 13.86 -11.21 -0.97
CA THR A 68 15.12 -11.86 -0.60
C THR A 68 15.45 -11.58 0.86
N ILE A 69 16.20 -12.48 1.49
CA ILE A 69 16.66 -12.33 2.87
C ILE A 69 17.50 -11.06 3.06
N GLN A 70 18.16 -10.60 2.01
CA GLN A 70 18.95 -9.38 2.04
C GLN A 70 18.12 -8.10 2.29
N LYS A 71 16.78 -8.18 2.13
CA LYS A 71 15.85 -7.08 2.36
C LYS A 71 15.11 -7.19 3.68
N GLU A 72 15.48 -8.14 4.53
CA GLU A 72 14.83 -8.34 5.81
C GLU A 72 14.87 -7.09 6.70
N TYR A 73 15.91 -6.28 6.58
CA TYR A 73 16.05 -5.02 7.30
C TYR A 73 14.89 -4.04 7.06
N SER A 74 14.24 -4.11 5.91
CA SER A 74 13.08 -3.27 5.56
C SER A 74 11.73 -3.88 5.94
N HIS A 75 11.70 -5.13 6.46
CA HIS A 75 10.48 -5.82 6.87
C HIS A 75 10.08 -5.44 8.31
N ASN A 76 9.81 -4.18 8.52
CA ASN A 76 9.35 -3.62 9.79
C ASN A 76 8.19 -2.64 9.54
N ASN A 77 7.58 -2.17 10.62
CA ASN A 77 6.43 -1.24 10.54
C ASN A 77 6.75 0.09 9.85
N LEU A 78 8.01 0.52 9.86
CA LEU A 78 8.45 1.76 9.20
C LEU A 78 8.81 1.54 7.72
N ARG A 79 8.99 0.30 7.27
CA ARG A 79 9.40 -0.09 5.91
C ARG A 79 10.71 0.55 5.48
N LYS A 80 11.62 0.73 6.42
CA LYS A 80 12.94 1.31 6.19
C LYS A 80 13.97 0.66 7.12
N ASP A 81 15.23 0.94 6.85
CA ASP A 81 16.31 0.53 7.73
C ASP A 81 16.16 1.18 9.11
N LEU A 82 16.18 0.34 10.14
CA LEU A 82 16.12 0.76 11.55
C LEU A 82 17.50 0.91 12.17
N PHE A 83 18.58 0.81 11.39
CA PHE A 83 19.92 1.03 11.90
C PHE A 83 20.03 2.44 12.50
N GLY A 84 20.49 2.53 13.74
CA GLY A 84 20.50 3.79 14.47
C GLY A 84 19.17 4.18 15.14
N LEU A 85 18.13 3.35 15.05
CA LEU A 85 16.89 3.51 15.80
C LEU A 85 16.74 2.38 16.81
N LEU A 86 16.73 2.69 18.10
CA LEU A 86 16.48 1.73 19.16
C LEU A 86 14.99 1.74 19.53
N PRO A 87 14.23 0.68 19.23
CA PRO A 87 12.82 0.59 19.64
C PRO A 87 12.72 0.46 21.17
N PHE A 88 11.85 1.22 21.77
CA PHE A 88 11.55 1.14 23.18
C PHE A 88 10.28 0.28 23.38
N PRO A 89 10.24 -0.54 24.30
CA PRO A 89 9.67 -1.83 24.64
C PRO A 89 9.10 -2.67 23.49
N ASN A 90 8.59 -2.09 22.41
CA ASN A 90 7.97 -2.81 21.30
C ASN A 90 7.96 -1.99 20.01
N GLU A 91 7.66 -2.63 18.87
CA GLU A 91 7.49 -1.93 17.59
C GLU A 91 6.36 -0.90 17.67
N GLY A 92 6.58 0.28 17.08
CA GLY A 92 5.58 1.36 17.04
C GLY A 92 5.43 2.15 18.34
N GLN A 93 6.15 1.79 19.39
CA GLN A 93 6.32 2.64 20.57
C GLN A 93 7.34 3.74 20.28
N THR A 94 7.85 4.39 21.29
CA THR A 94 8.90 5.40 21.14
C THR A 94 10.19 4.79 20.63
N TYR A 95 10.88 5.51 19.75
CA TYR A 95 12.23 5.16 19.32
C TYR A 95 13.23 6.18 19.88
N ASN A 96 14.40 5.69 20.25
CA ASN A 96 15.57 6.53 20.51
C ASN A 96 16.47 6.54 19.28
N THR A 97 16.83 7.71 18.81
CA THR A 97 17.84 7.86 17.76
C THR A 97 19.23 7.74 18.39
N LEU A 98 20.01 6.78 17.90
CA LEU A 98 21.41 6.57 18.33
C LEU A 98 22.39 7.44 17.51
N GLN A 99 21.92 7.93 16.37
CA GLN A 99 22.70 8.78 15.48
C GLN A 99 22.26 10.24 15.60
N TYR A 100 23.19 11.14 15.76
CA TYR A 100 22.95 12.56 15.70
C TYR A 100 23.02 13.04 14.25
N SER A 101 21.96 13.67 13.75
CA SER A 101 21.95 14.29 12.43
C SER A 101 22.42 15.73 12.51
N LEU A 102 23.48 16.05 11.77
CA LEU A 102 23.98 17.42 11.64
C LEU A 102 23.23 18.22 10.57
N THR A 103 22.45 17.53 9.73
CA THR A 103 21.74 18.14 8.60
C THR A 103 20.37 18.70 9.00
N ASP A 104 19.78 18.18 10.07
CA ASP A 104 18.46 18.59 10.54
C ASP A 104 18.56 19.73 11.55
N PHE A 105 19.14 20.83 11.12
CA PHE A 105 19.17 22.05 11.94
C PHE A 105 17.88 22.84 11.73
N SER A 106 17.00 22.80 12.73
CA SER A 106 15.86 23.69 12.81
C SER A 106 16.25 24.93 13.63
N PRO A 107 16.16 26.15 13.09
CA PRO A 107 16.45 27.37 13.83
C PRO A 107 15.46 27.65 14.95
N LEU A 108 14.30 27.01 14.93
CA LEU A 108 13.28 27.12 15.98
C LEU A 108 13.12 25.76 16.68
N PRO A 109 12.84 25.76 17.99
CA PRO A 109 12.55 24.51 18.69
C PRO A 109 11.34 23.83 18.08
N GLU A 110 11.47 22.52 17.88
CA GLU A 110 10.37 21.72 17.35
C GLU A 110 9.20 21.69 18.34
N PHE A 111 8.02 21.94 17.80
CA PHE A 111 6.80 21.93 18.62
C PHE A 111 6.24 20.51 18.71
N GLY A 112 6.01 20.04 19.91
CA GLY A 112 5.35 18.76 20.17
C GLY A 112 6.29 17.58 20.43
N PHE A 113 5.68 16.41 20.67
CA PHE A 113 6.36 15.18 21.02
C PHE A 113 6.54 14.27 19.80
N LYS A 114 7.73 14.21 19.25
CA LYS A 114 8.03 13.46 18.01
C LYS A 114 8.38 11.99 18.22
N ALA A 115 8.71 11.56 19.42
CA ALA A 115 9.22 10.21 19.69
C ALA A 115 8.26 9.06 19.30
N LYS A 116 6.97 9.33 19.08
CA LYS A 116 5.98 8.39 18.56
C LYS A 116 5.56 8.65 17.11
N HIS A 117 6.09 9.67 16.47
CA HIS A 117 5.67 10.10 15.14
C HIS A 117 6.47 9.46 14.00
N PHE A 118 7.27 8.45 14.27
CA PHE A 118 8.05 7.78 13.23
C PHE A 118 7.20 7.14 12.14
N ASN A 119 5.96 6.76 12.45
CA ASN A 119 5.00 6.25 11.47
C ASN A 119 4.26 7.35 10.69
N PHE A 120 4.42 8.61 11.06
CA PHE A 120 3.82 9.70 10.33
C PHE A 120 4.52 9.86 8.98
N LEU A 121 3.74 10.00 7.92
CA LEU A 121 4.25 10.22 6.57
C LEU A 121 4.05 11.68 6.21
N GLU A 122 5.13 12.35 5.93
CA GLU A 122 5.13 13.69 5.39
C GLU A 122 4.78 13.65 3.89
N ALA A 123 4.36 14.78 3.34
CA ALA A 123 3.96 14.88 1.93
C ALA A 123 5.09 14.48 0.96
N ASN A 124 6.34 14.77 1.31
CA ASN A 124 7.52 14.38 0.53
C ASN A 124 7.80 12.85 0.53
N GLN A 125 7.25 12.13 1.50
CA GLN A 125 7.38 10.67 1.61
C GLN A 125 6.24 9.92 0.89
N VAL A 126 5.30 10.63 0.32
CA VAL A 126 4.23 10.03 -0.47
C VAL A 126 4.75 9.67 -1.85
N HIS A 127 4.54 8.42 -2.25
CA HIS A 127 4.95 7.92 -3.55
C HIS A 127 3.77 7.85 -4.51
N TYR A 128 4.04 8.18 -5.74
CA TYR A 128 3.13 8.03 -6.88
C TYR A 128 3.62 6.89 -7.76
N TYR A 129 2.73 6.27 -8.49
CA TYR A 129 3.05 5.05 -9.22
C TYR A 129 2.67 5.16 -10.69
N SER A 130 3.41 4.42 -11.51
CA SER A 130 3.06 4.18 -12.91
C SER A 130 3.41 2.74 -13.21
N VAL A 131 2.41 1.90 -13.44
CA VAL A 131 2.59 0.44 -13.57
C VAL A 131 1.92 -0.07 -14.84
N ALA A 132 2.53 -1.05 -15.50
CA ALA A 132 1.98 -1.66 -16.71
C ALA A 132 0.81 -2.61 -16.40
N THR A 133 0.88 -3.32 -15.29
CA THR A 133 -0.15 -4.22 -14.79
C THR A 133 -0.45 -3.91 -13.33
N PRO A 134 -1.64 -4.25 -12.82
CA PRO A 134 -1.92 -4.05 -11.40
C PRO A 134 -0.88 -4.73 -10.51
N VAL A 135 -0.41 -4.00 -9.51
CA VAL A 135 0.52 -4.49 -8.49
C VAL A 135 -0.16 -4.38 -7.13
N SER A 136 -0.08 -5.45 -6.35
CA SER A 136 -0.55 -5.47 -4.98
C SER A 136 0.52 -6.04 -4.06
N GLU A 137 0.66 -5.45 -2.90
CA GLU A 137 1.52 -5.94 -1.83
C GLU A 137 0.69 -6.03 -0.56
N LEU A 138 0.81 -7.15 0.13
CA LEU A 138 0.22 -7.35 1.45
C LEU A 138 1.32 -7.80 2.40
N TYR A 139 1.56 -6.99 3.40
CA TYR A 139 2.50 -7.27 4.46
C TYR A 139 1.76 -7.42 5.77
N PHE A 140 2.08 -8.46 6.51
CA PHE A 140 1.56 -8.70 7.85
C PHE A 140 2.66 -9.22 8.74
N LYS A 141 2.79 -8.64 9.93
CA LYS A 141 3.74 -9.07 10.95
C LYS A 141 3.11 -8.96 12.34
N SER A 142 3.27 -10.00 13.15
CA SER A 142 2.95 -9.92 14.58
C SER A 142 4.09 -9.24 15.33
N THR A 143 3.75 -8.39 16.29
CA THR A 143 4.75 -7.76 17.18
C THR A 143 4.96 -8.60 18.44
N MET A 144 6.08 -8.38 19.14
CA MET A 144 6.48 -9.23 20.28
C MET A 144 5.44 -9.28 21.41
N GLN A 145 4.75 -8.18 21.69
CA GLN A 145 3.73 -8.13 22.74
C GLN A 145 2.41 -7.69 22.13
N LYS A 146 1.44 -8.62 22.16
CA LYS A 146 0.03 -8.41 21.76
C LYS A 146 -0.16 -7.28 20.74
N GLY A 147 0.28 -7.49 19.53
CA GLY A 147 0.13 -6.49 18.50
C GLY A 147 0.36 -7.05 17.11
N GLN A 148 0.04 -6.23 16.14
CA GLN A 148 0.15 -6.58 14.73
C GLN A 148 0.44 -5.34 13.90
N SER A 149 1.23 -5.53 12.86
CA SER A 149 1.49 -4.55 11.83
C SER A 149 0.95 -5.06 10.50
N THR A 150 0.23 -4.23 9.79
CA THR A 150 -0.33 -4.54 8.48
C THR A 150 -0.01 -3.41 7.54
N ASP A 151 0.48 -3.73 6.35
CA ASP A 151 0.68 -2.77 5.26
C ASP A 151 0.09 -3.39 3.99
N ALA A 152 -0.97 -2.79 3.50
CA ALA A 152 -1.66 -3.22 2.29
C ALA A 152 -1.56 -2.11 1.25
N PHE A 153 -1.13 -2.48 0.06
CA PHE A 153 -0.94 -1.57 -1.04
C PHE A 153 -1.47 -2.18 -2.33
N ILE A 154 -2.17 -1.39 -3.10
CA ILE A 154 -2.62 -1.76 -4.44
C ILE A 154 -2.48 -0.56 -5.36
N THR A 155 -1.93 -0.78 -6.55
CA THR A 155 -1.83 0.23 -7.60
C THR A 155 -2.26 -0.36 -8.93
N LEU A 156 -2.95 0.44 -9.70
CA LEU A 156 -3.47 0.03 -11.00
C LEU A 156 -3.55 1.21 -11.97
N ASN A 157 -3.32 0.93 -13.24
CA ASN A 157 -3.56 1.86 -14.33
C ASN A 157 -4.95 1.64 -14.91
N THR A 158 -5.73 2.71 -14.97
CA THR A 158 -7.00 2.71 -15.71
C THR A 158 -6.77 2.99 -17.19
N SER A 159 -5.72 3.73 -17.50
CA SER A 159 -5.24 4.01 -18.85
C SER A 159 -3.73 4.18 -18.82
N GLU A 160 -3.09 4.23 -20.00
CA GLU A 160 -1.63 4.46 -20.10
C GLU A 160 -1.18 5.76 -19.41
N ASN A 161 -2.10 6.68 -19.21
CA ASN A 161 -1.81 8.01 -18.72
C ASN A 161 -2.27 8.25 -17.28
N LEU A 162 -3.06 7.34 -16.70
CA LEU A 162 -3.72 7.54 -15.40
C LEU A 162 -3.51 6.32 -14.52
N ASN A 163 -2.87 6.55 -13.40
CA ASN A 163 -2.63 5.55 -12.35
C ASN A 163 -3.32 5.96 -11.05
N PHE A 164 -3.88 4.99 -10.37
CA PHE A 164 -4.42 5.13 -9.02
C PHE A 164 -3.70 4.17 -8.08
N SER A 165 -3.46 4.61 -6.87
CA SER A 165 -3.01 3.72 -5.82
C SER A 165 -3.77 3.95 -4.52
N ILE A 166 -3.96 2.87 -3.79
CA ILE A 166 -4.56 2.85 -2.47
C ILE A 166 -3.61 2.10 -1.55
N ALA A 167 -3.29 2.69 -0.43
CA ALA A 167 -2.46 2.06 0.58
C ALA A 167 -3.02 2.29 1.97
N TYR A 168 -2.94 1.27 2.80
CA TYR A 168 -3.28 1.34 4.21
C TYR A 168 -2.16 0.71 5.02
N ARG A 169 -1.62 1.46 5.97
CA ARG A 169 -0.64 0.97 6.92
C ARG A 169 -1.20 1.13 8.32
N GLY A 170 -1.38 0.02 9.02
CA GLY A 170 -1.87 -0.01 10.38
C GLY A 170 -0.89 -0.72 11.31
N LEU A 171 -0.76 -0.20 12.52
CA LEU A 171 -0.01 -0.82 13.59
C LEU A 171 -0.80 -0.72 14.88
N ARG A 172 -0.85 -1.82 15.58
CA ARG A 172 -1.29 -1.86 16.98
C ARG A 172 -0.27 -2.66 17.77
N SER A 173 0.24 -2.09 18.86
CA SER A 173 1.19 -2.75 19.75
C SER A 173 0.98 -2.33 21.19
N GLU A 174 1.15 -3.28 22.11
CA GLU A 174 1.16 -3.00 23.54
C GLU A 174 2.62 -2.85 24.01
N GLY A 175 2.84 -1.88 24.90
CA GLY A 175 4.13 -1.72 25.56
C GLY A 175 4.20 -2.53 26.85
N LYS A 176 5.26 -2.32 27.60
CA LYS A 176 5.52 -3.04 28.84
C LYS A 176 4.68 -2.56 30.01
N TYR A 177 4.30 -1.28 30.01
CA TYR A 177 3.58 -0.66 31.11
C TYR A 177 2.08 -0.73 30.90
N ILE A 178 1.31 -0.70 31.99
CA ILE A 178 -0.14 -0.65 31.97
C ILE A 178 -0.57 0.60 31.18
N ASN A 179 -1.54 0.43 30.28
CA ASN A 179 -2.06 1.49 29.39
C ASN A 179 -1.07 2.03 28.33
N GLN A 180 0.07 1.39 28.16
CA GLN A 180 0.99 1.74 27.08
C GLN A 180 0.56 1.05 25.79
N LEU A 181 -0.39 1.65 25.09
CA LEU A 181 -0.89 1.19 23.80
C LEU A 181 -0.47 2.17 22.71
N ALA A 182 0.10 1.67 21.62
CA ALA A 182 0.24 2.41 20.38
C ALA A 182 -0.74 1.85 19.35
N SER A 183 -1.52 2.72 18.75
CA SER A 183 -2.40 2.39 17.64
C SER A 183 -2.29 3.50 16.61
N THR A 184 -1.78 3.17 15.45
CA THR A 184 -1.58 4.11 14.34
C THR A 184 -2.17 3.54 13.07
N GLY A 185 -2.75 4.39 12.24
CA GLY A 185 -3.26 4.02 10.93
C GLY A 185 -3.02 5.14 9.94
N ASN A 186 -2.49 4.79 8.79
CA ASN A 186 -2.29 5.69 7.66
C ASN A 186 -3.06 5.16 6.46
N PHE A 187 -3.99 5.94 5.97
CA PHE A 187 -4.66 5.70 4.70
C PHE A 187 -4.12 6.68 3.66
N ARG A 188 -3.75 6.17 2.50
CA ARG A 188 -3.24 6.97 1.38
C ARG A 188 -3.99 6.61 0.12
N PHE A 189 -4.41 7.62 -0.58
CA PHE A 189 -4.93 7.52 -1.93
C PHE A 189 -4.12 8.45 -2.81
N THR A 190 -3.53 7.94 -3.86
CA THR A 190 -2.74 8.76 -4.77
C THR A 190 -3.17 8.56 -6.21
N VAL A 191 -3.08 9.63 -6.97
CA VAL A 191 -3.39 9.67 -8.40
C VAL A 191 -2.20 10.27 -9.13
N SER A 192 -1.77 9.62 -10.18
CA SER A 192 -0.76 10.13 -11.09
C SER A 192 -1.32 10.20 -12.50
N PHE A 193 -1.31 11.38 -13.07
CA PHE A 193 -1.76 11.64 -14.44
C PHE A 193 -0.62 12.18 -15.28
N ASN A 194 -0.51 11.68 -16.49
CA ASN A 194 0.53 12.03 -17.44
C ASN A 194 -0.09 12.22 -18.82
N THR A 195 0.18 13.33 -19.50
CA THR A 195 -0.32 13.52 -20.88
C THR A 195 0.42 12.61 -21.86
N LYS A 196 -0.25 12.27 -22.99
CA LYS A 196 0.34 11.44 -24.04
C LYS A 196 1.68 12.00 -24.56
N ASN A 197 1.79 13.31 -24.61
CA ASN A 197 3.01 13.99 -25.05
C ASN A 197 4.06 14.13 -23.93
N LYS A 198 3.79 13.60 -22.73
CA LYS A 198 4.69 13.69 -21.55
C LYS A 198 5.10 15.12 -21.17
N ARG A 199 4.32 16.12 -21.57
CA ARG A 199 4.61 17.55 -21.29
C ARG A 199 4.04 18.00 -19.95
N TYR A 200 2.91 17.43 -19.53
CA TYR A 200 2.25 17.77 -18.29
C TYR A 200 2.08 16.55 -17.41
N PHE A 201 2.39 16.73 -16.14
CA PHE A 201 2.26 15.74 -15.08
C PHE A 201 1.40 16.36 -13.98
N ALA A 202 0.49 15.60 -13.44
CA ALA A 202 -0.29 15.98 -12.28
C ALA A 202 -0.30 14.81 -11.29
N ASN A 203 0.13 15.09 -10.06
CA ASN A 203 0.13 14.15 -8.96
C ASN A 203 -0.73 14.73 -7.84
N ALA A 204 -1.60 13.89 -7.27
CA ALA A 204 -2.50 14.24 -6.17
C ALA A 204 -2.61 13.09 -5.16
#